data_fff632ae6e85c0e26dcba16a1b1f428d
#
_entry.id   fff632ae6e85c0e26dcba16a1b1f428d
#
_cell.length_a   1.000
_cell.length_b   1.000
_cell.length_c   1.000
_cell.angle_alpha   90.00
_cell.angle_beta   90.00
_cell.angle_gamma   90.00
#
_symmetry.space_group_name_H-M   'P 1'
#
loop_
_entity.id
_entity.type
_entity.pdbx_description
1 polymer ?
#
loop_
_entity_poly.entity_id
_entity_poly.type
_entity_poly.pdbx_seq_one_letter_code
_entity_poly.pdbx_strand_id
1 'polypeptide(L)'
;MKRYLFIVAAAAALCVPAAALADSTPNASQLAVQSCKTQQSQLGAATFKATYGANAYGKCVSKAMQSASAALQNAAEACKTEQADANFAAAHNGQTFNAVYGSGSSKGKGADANAYGKCVSLKAKASTQAHTQAVVSAAKSCKAARTANPAAFAKPNAFGKCVALRTKS
;
A
#
# COMPACT_ATOMS: atom_id res chain seq x y z
N MET A 1 -12.48 -24.05 44.03
CA MET A 1 -12.24 -24.66 42.69
C MET A 1 -12.21 -23.55 41.69
N LYS A 2 -11.00 -23.11 41.25
CA LYS A 2 -10.79 -22.03 40.28
C LYS A 2 -10.71 -22.63 38.87
N ARG A 3 -11.71 -22.32 38.02
CA ARG A 3 -11.73 -22.72 36.60
C ARG A 3 -10.96 -21.71 35.78
N TYR A 4 -9.80 -22.08 35.26
CA TYR A 4 -9.03 -21.29 34.28
C TYR A 4 -9.63 -21.52 32.91
N LEU A 5 -10.18 -20.44 32.30
CA LEU A 5 -10.61 -20.41 30.91
C LEU A 5 -9.38 -20.09 30.04
N PHE A 6 -8.89 -21.06 29.28
CA PHE A 6 -7.87 -20.86 28.30
C PHE A 6 -8.53 -20.28 27.01
N ILE A 7 -8.25 -19.02 26.71
CA ILE A 7 -8.59 -18.41 25.42
C ILE A 7 -7.48 -18.76 24.44
N VAL A 8 -7.76 -19.67 23.52
CA VAL A 8 -6.88 -20.00 22.40
C VAL A 8 -7.11 -18.93 21.31
N ALA A 9 -6.17 -18.00 21.18
CA ALA A 9 -6.15 -17.06 20.07
C ALA A 9 -5.61 -17.77 18.82
N ALA A 10 -6.49 -18.11 17.90
CA ALA A 10 -6.12 -18.62 16.57
C ALA A 10 -5.59 -17.46 15.71
N ALA A 11 -4.27 -17.36 15.58
CA ALA A 11 -3.62 -16.48 14.61
C ALA A 11 -3.75 -17.12 13.22
N ALA A 12 -4.71 -16.64 12.41
CA ALA A 12 -4.80 -16.99 11.01
C ALA A 12 -3.68 -16.28 10.24
N ALA A 13 -2.61 -16.99 9.97
CA ALA A 13 -1.56 -16.55 9.05
C ALA A 13 -2.13 -16.53 7.63
N LEU A 14 -2.43 -15.34 7.11
CA LEU A 14 -2.77 -15.14 5.71
C LEU A 14 -1.49 -15.30 4.87
N CYS A 15 -1.22 -16.52 4.41
CA CYS A 15 -0.27 -16.77 3.34
C CYS A 15 -0.82 -16.15 2.06
N VAL A 16 -0.40 -14.93 1.73
CA VAL A 16 -0.59 -14.35 0.40
C VAL A 16 0.41 -15.03 -0.52
N PRO A 17 -0.02 -15.76 -1.57
CA PRO A 17 0.91 -16.30 -2.54
C PRO A 17 1.65 -15.13 -3.19
N ALA A 18 2.97 -15.13 -3.08
CA ALA A 18 3.84 -14.23 -3.83
C ALA A 18 3.77 -14.66 -5.31
N ALA A 19 2.81 -14.11 -6.04
CA ALA A 19 2.80 -14.20 -7.49
C ALA A 19 4.12 -13.58 -7.97
N ALA A 20 4.93 -14.37 -8.63
CA ALA A 20 6.15 -13.94 -9.30
C ALA A 20 5.76 -12.90 -10.37
N LEU A 21 5.84 -11.63 -9.99
CA LEU A 21 5.63 -10.51 -10.90
C LEU A 21 6.92 -10.36 -11.70
N ALA A 22 6.80 -10.47 -13.01
CA ALA A 22 7.84 -10.14 -13.96
C ALA A 22 8.54 -8.82 -13.58
N ASP A 23 9.83 -8.77 -13.79
CA ASP A 23 10.84 -7.83 -13.31
C ASP A 23 10.74 -6.39 -13.90
N SER A 24 9.52 -5.91 -14.14
CA SER A 24 9.26 -4.54 -14.61
C SER A 24 8.91 -3.62 -13.44
N THR A 25 9.58 -2.48 -13.36
CA THR A 25 9.20 -1.40 -12.45
C THR A 25 7.72 -1.06 -12.69
N PRO A 26 6.84 -1.18 -11.68
CA PRO A 26 5.42 -0.91 -11.89
C PRO A 26 5.23 0.57 -12.23
N ASN A 27 4.33 0.85 -13.16
CA ASN A 27 3.91 2.21 -13.44
C ASN A 27 2.81 2.66 -12.47
N ALA A 28 2.56 3.98 -12.41
CA ALA A 28 1.56 4.55 -11.51
C ALA A 28 0.15 3.97 -11.74
N SER A 29 -0.21 3.65 -12.98
CA SER A 29 -1.50 3.07 -13.31
C SER A 29 -1.66 1.65 -12.73
N GLN A 30 -0.63 0.82 -12.83
CA GLN A 30 -0.65 -0.53 -12.26
C GLN A 30 -0.80 -0.49 -10.73
N LEU A 31 -0.05 0.38 -10.05
CA LEU A 31 -0.15 0.57 -8.61
C LEU A 31 -1.53 1.08 -8.20
N ALA A 32 -2.09 2.04 -8.94
CA ALA A 32 -3.42 2.59 -8.69
C ALA A 32 -4.54 1.55 -8.85
N VAL A 33 -4.50 0.78 -9.93
CA VAL A 33 -5.47 -0.30 -10.19
C VAL A 33 -5.40 -1.36 -9.08
N GLN A 34 -4.20 -1.78 -8.70
CA GLN A 34 -4.01 -2.76 -7.62
C GLN A 34 -4.53 -2.21 -6.28
N SER A 35 -4.21 -0.96 -5.94
CA SER A 35 -4.71 -0.28 -4.75
C SER A 35 -6.25 -0.28 -4.71
N CYS A 36 -6.91 0.10 -5.80
CA CYS A 36 -8.37 0.16 -5.86
C CYS A 36 -9.05 -1.21 -5.80
N LYS A 37 -8.47 -2.24 -6.42
CA LYS A 37 -8.93 -3.63 -6.26
C LYS A 37 -8.86 -4.08 -4.81
N THR A 38 -7.74 -3.81 -4.13
CA THR A 38 -7.56 -4.13 -2.71
C THR A 38 -8.55 -3.38 -1.83
N GLN A 39 -8.75 -2.07 -2.05
CA GLN A 39 -9.73 -1.28 -1.30
C GLN A 39 -11.14 -1.81 -1.52
N GLN A 40 -11.53 -2.12 -2.76
CA GLN A 40 -12.86 -2.65 -3.08
C GLN A 40 -13.11 -3.99 -2.38
N SER A 41 -12.13 -4.89 -2.39
CA SER A 41 -12.26 -6.20 -1.73
C SER A 41 -12.35 -6.06 -0.20
N GLN A 42 -11.56 -5.19 0.42
CA GLN A 42 -11.50 -5.02 1.88
C GLN A 42 -12.67 -4.21 2.46
N LEU A 43 -13.25 -3.30 1.69
CA LEU A 43 -14.37 -2.47 2.10
C LEU A 43 -15.74 -3.06 1.75
N GLY A 44 -15.81 -3.93 0.75
CA GLY A 44 -17.04 -4.37 0.11
C GLY A 44 -17.68 -3.29 -0.75
N ALA A 45 -18.56 -3.67 -1.67
CA ALA A 45 -19.13 -2.79 -2.69
C ALA A 45 -19.85 -1.55 -2.11
N ALA A 46 -20.64 -1.75 -1.06
CA ALA A 46 -21.42 -0.67 -0.47
C ALA A 46 -20.55 0.41 0.18
N THR A 47 -19.54 0.04 0.98
CA THR A 47 -18.63 0.99 1.64
C THR A 47 -17.71 1.65 0.61
N PHE A 48 -17.23 0.90 -0.37
CA PHE A 48 -16.41 1.43 -1.46
C PHE A 48 -17.19 2.48 -2.27
N LYS A 49 -18.47 2.20 -2.63
CA LYS A 49 -19.35 3.18 -3.28
C LYS A 49 -19.61 4.41 -2.39
N ALA A 50 -19.79 4.22 -1.09
CA ALA A 50 -19.97 5.35 -0.16
C ALA A 50 -18.70 6.23 -0.08
N THR A 51 -17.51 5.64 -0.20
CA THR A 51 -16.22 6.34 -0.17
C THR A 51 -16.01 7.21 -1.41
N TYR A 52 -16.32 6.68 -2.59
CA TYR A 52 -15.98 7.31 -3.88
C TYR A 52 -17.19 7.89 -4.63
N GLY A 53 -18.41 7.50 -4.25
CA GLY A 53 -19.65 7.95 -4.89
C GLY A 53 -19.98 7.20 -6.18
N ALA A 54 -20.73 7.85 -7.07
CA ALA A 54 -21.01 7.31 -8.41
C ALA A 54 -19.71 7.11 -9.18
N ASN A 55 -19.62 6.06 -10.00
CA ASN A 55 -18.40 5.62 -10.69
C ASN A 55 -17.21 5.43 -9.72
N ALA A 56 -17.50 4.73 -8.60
CA ALA A 56 -16.55 4.58 -7.49
C ALA A 56 -15.18 4.08 -7.92
N TYR A 57 -15.13 3.07 -8.80
CA TYR A 57 -13.87 2.49 -9.24
C TYR A 57 -13.02 3.47 -10.07
N GLY A 58 -13.62 4.17 -11.04
CA GLY A 58 -12.92 5.16 -11.85
C GLY A 58 -12.37 6.32 -11.01
N LYS A 59 -13.18 6.81 -10.04
CA LYS A 59 -12.74 7.86 -9.10
C LYS A 59 -11.64 7.38 -8.16
N CYS A 60 -11.71 6.12 -7.69
CA CYS A 60 -10.63 5.53 -6.92
C CYS A 60 -9.34 5.53 -7.73
N VAL A 61 -9.35 4.97 -8.96
CA VAL A 61 -8.17 4.89 -9.83
C VAL A 61 -7.57 6.26 -10.09
N SER A 62 -8.40 7.27 -10.43
CA SER A 62 -7.92 8.64 -10.66
C SER A 62 -7.20 9.23 -9.44
N LYS A 63 -7.75 9.04 -8.23
CA LYS A 63 -7.10 9.49 -7.00
C LYS A 63 -5.85 8.68 -6.68
N ALA A 64 -5.92 7.35 -6.81
CA ALA A 64 -4.80 6.47 -6.52
C ALA A 64 -3.63 6.68 -7.49
N MET A 65 -3.86 7.10 -8.73
CA MET A 65 -2.80 7.46 -9.68
C MET A 65 -1.94 8.62 -9.19
N GLN A 66 -2.55 9.65 -8.59
CA GLN A 66 -1.80 10.79 -8.03
C GLN A 66 -0.90 10.31 -6.88
N SER A 67 -1.44 9.53 -5.95
CA SER A 67 -0.68 8.96 -4.83
C SER A 67 0.42 8.00 -5.31
N ALA A 68 0.15 7.18 -6.32
CA ALA A 68 1.10 6.25 -6.91
C ALA A 68 2.24 6.97 -7.65
N SER A 69 1.93 8.05 -8.38
CA SER A 69 2.96 8.89 -9.02
C SER A 69 3.88 9.54 -8.00
N ALA A 70 3.33 10.10 -6.93
CA ALA A 70 4.12 10.66 -5.83
C ALA A 70 4.97 9.57 -5.15
N ALA A 71 4.40 8.38 -4.92
CA ALA A 71 5.13 7.25 -4.33
C ALA A 71 6.33 6.81 -5.20
N LEU A 72 6.16 6.79 -6.53
CA LEU A 72 7.25 6.48 -7.47
C LEU A 72 8.35 7.54 -7.45
N GLN A 73 7.99 8.84 -7.43
CA GLN A 73 8.95 9.94 -7.38
C GLN A 73 9.74 9.89 -6.06
N ASN A 74 9.06 9.80 -4.91
CA ASN A 74 9.71 9.72 -3.60
C ASN A 74 10.59 8.47 -3.47
N ALA A 75 10.15 7.33 -4.03
CA ALA A 75 10.94 6.11 -4.06
C ALA A 75 12.21 6.27 -4.92
N ALA A 76 12.11 6.93 -6.07
CA ALA A 76 13.25 7.21 -6.94
C ALA A 76 14.29 8.10 -6.25
N GLU A 77 13.85 9.16 -5.58
CA GLU A 77 14.75 10.05 -4.82
C GLU A 77 15.41 9.31 -3.64
N ALA A 78 14.63 8.53 -2.87
CA ALA A 78 15.16 7.74 -1.77
C ALA A 78 16.18 6.71 -2.24
N CYS A 79 15.91 6.00 -3.33
CA CYS A 79 16.83 5.01 -3.89
C CYS A 79 18.11 5.64 -4.45
N LYS A 80 18.00 6.84 -5.05
CA LYS A 80 19.17 7.61 -5.50
C LYS A 80 20.06 8.01 -4.32
N THR A 81 19.44 8.46 -3.22
CA THR A 81 20.16 8.82 -1.99
C THR A 81 20.84 7.60 -1.38
N GLU A 82 20.14 6.46 -1.25
CA GLU A 82 20.73 5.22 -0.72
C GLU A 82 21.85 4.68 -1.59
N GLN A 83 21.73 4.77 -2.91
CA GLN A 83 22.77 4.32 -3.84
C GLN A 83 24.05 5.16 -3.73
N ALA A 84 23.92 6.45 -3.40
CA ALA A 84 25.04 7.38 -3.22
C ALA A 84 25.61 7.38 -1.80
N ASP A 85 24.96 6.70 -0.84
CA ASP A 85 25.38 6.71 0.55
C ASP A 85 26.61 5.81 0.76
N ALA A 86 27.74 6.42 1.11
CA ALA A 86 28.99 5.71 1.42
C ALA A 86 28.86 4.77 2.64
N ASN A 87 27.90 5.01 3.54
CA ASN A 87 27.64 4.21 4.72
C ASN A 87 26.57 3.13 4.50
N PHE A 88 26.02 3.00 3.29
CA PHE A 88 24.95 2.06 2.99
C PHE A 88 25.32 0.62 3.41
N ALA A 89 26.51 0.17 3.08
CA ALA A 89 26.96 -1.19 3.43
C ALA A 89 27.02 -1.39 4.96
N ALA A 90 27.47 -0.39 5.71
CA ALA A 90 27.50 -0.48 7.18
C ALA A 90 26.10 -0.63 7.79
N ALA A 91 25.10 0.07 7.24
CA ALA A 91 23.71 -0.04 7.66
C ALA A 91 23.02 -1.34 7.22
N HIS A 92 23.59 -2.07 6.24
CA HIS A 92 23.01 -3.27 5.63
C HIS A 92 23.89 -4.52 5.79
N ASN A 93 24.49 -4.70 6.97
CA ASN A 93 25.29 -5.88 7.30
C ASN A 93 26.46 -6.13 6.29
N GLY A 94 27.09 -5.09 5.81
CA GLY A 94 28.18 -5.16 4.84
C GLY A 94 27.74 -5.35 3.38
N GLN A 95 26.45 -5.40 3.11
CA GLN A 95 25.92 -5.59 1.75
C GLN A 95 25.89 -4.26 0.99
N THR A 96 26.40 -4.28 -0.24
CA THR A 96 26.30 -3.14 -1.15
C THR A 96 24.85 -2.93 -1.62
N PHE A 97 24.53 -1.73 -2.11
CA PHE A 97 23.20 -1.42 -2.70
C PHE A 97 22.79 -2.46 -3.75
N ASN A 98 23.72 -2.86 -4.62
CA ASN A 98 23.46 -3.87 -5.64
C ASN A 98 23.22 -5.28 -5.03
N ALA A 99 23.88 -5.62 -3.93
CA ALA A 99 23.63 -6.88 -3.25
C ALA A 99 22.25 -6.91 -2.58
N VAL A 100 21.79 -5.79 -2.00
CA VAL A 100 20.47 -5.69 -1.34
C VAL A 100 19.32 -5.71 -2.36
N TYR A 101 19.42 -4.92 -3.42
CA TYR A 101 18.33 -4.75 -4.37
C TYR A 101 18.51 -5.54 -5.68
N GLY A 102 19.74 -5.91 -6.03
CA GLY A 102 20.04 -6.64 -7.27
C GLY A 102 19.82 -8.15 -7.18
N SER A 103 19.90 -8.75 -6.00
CA SER A 103 19.79 -10.20 -5.79
C SER A 103 18.37 -10.71 -6.03
N GLY A 104 18.21 -11.43 -7.11
CA GLY A 104 16.94 -12.12 -7.41
C GLY A 104 16.94 -12.64 -8.83
N SER A 105 17.53 -13.83 -9.05
CA SER A 105 17.44 -14.59 -10.30
C SER A 105 18.43 -14.16 -11.40
N SER A 106 19.46 -14.87 -11.46
CA SER A 106 20.14 -15.51 -12.58
C SER A 106 21.65 -15.56 -12.40
N LYS A 107 22.17 -16.75 -12.42
CA LYS A 107 23.57 -17.07 -12.71
C LYS A 107 23.90 -16.53 -14.12
N GLY A 108 24.26 -15.25 -14.25
CA GLY A 108 24.59 -14.67 -15.54
C GLY A 108 24.91 -13.18 -15.41
N LYS A 109 25.75 -12.69 -16.30
CA LYS A 109 26.17 -11.30 -16.46
C LYS A 109 24.95 -10.37 -16.41
N GLY A 110 24.66 -9.70 -15.27
CA GLY A 110 23.54 -8.78 -15.12
C GLY A 110 22.84 -8.82 -13.76
N ALA A 111 23.38 -9.54 -12.76
CA ALA A 111 22.78 -9.57 -11.41
C ALA A 111 22.64 -8.15 -10.80
N ASP A 112 23.51 -7.22 -11.20
CA ASP A 112 23.50 -5.81 -10.77
C ASP A 112 22.66 -4.90 -11.66
N ALA A 113 22.26 -5.39 -12.85
CA ALA A 113 21.54 -4.62 -13.83
C ALA A 113 20.07 -4.48 -13.41
N ASN A 114 19.74 -3.54 -12.65
CA ASN A 114 18.40 -3.05 -12.27
C ASN A 114 18.17 -2.96 -10.75
N ALA A 115 19.22 -2.97 -9.93
CA ALA A 115 19.09 -2.79 -8.49
C ALA A 115 18.31 -1.52 -8.15
N TYR A 116 18.58 -0.41 -8.86
CA TYR A 116 17.87 0.84 -8.72
C TYR A 116 16.37 0.69 -9.03
N GLY A 117 16.01 0.09 -10.16
CA GLY A 117 14.61 -0.14 -10.52
C GLY A 117 13.88 -1.03 -9.52
N LYS A 118 14.55 -2.06 -8.97
CA LYS A 118 13.99 -2.92 -7.92
C LYS A 118 13.79 -2.16 -6.61
N CYS A 119 14.76 -1.34 -6.19
CA CYS A 119 14.63 -0.45 -5.04
C CYS A 119 13.40 0.45 -5.21
N VAL A 120 13.28 1.17 -6.32
CA VAL A 120 12.13 2.05 -6.63
C VAL A 120 10.82 1.26 -6.59
N SER A 121 10.77 0.10 -7.22
CA SER A 121 9.60 -0.77 -7.24
C SER A 121 9.16 -1.19 -5.84
N LEU A 122 10.09 -1.64 -5.00
CA LEU A 122 9.81 -2.08 -3.63
C LEU A 122 9.29 -0.92 -2.77
N LYS A 123 9.97 0.22 -2.78
CA LYS A 123 9.57 1.39 -1.99
C LYS A 123 8.24 1.98 -2.45
N ALA A 124 8.01 2.10 -3.75
CA ALA A 124 6.75 2.60 -4.30
C ALA A 124 5.58 1.67 -3.98
N LYS A 125 5.77 0.35 -4.09
CA LYS A 125 4.76 -0.64 -3.67
C LYS A 125 4.44 -0.52 -2.18
N ALA A 126 5.46 -0.46 -1.32
CA ALA A 126 5.28 -0.32 0.12
C ALA A 126 4.51 0.96 0.48
N SER A 127 4.89 2.11 -0.10
CA SER A 127 4.20 3.39 0.10
C SER A 127 2.74 3.34 -0.38
N THR A 128 2.48 2.77 -1.56
CA THR A 128 1.12 2.61 -2.09
C THR A 128 0.27 1.68 -1.23
N GLN A 129 0.86 0.60 -0.71
CA GLN A 129 0.17 -0.31 0.21
C GLN A 129 -0.18 0.38 1.54
N ALA A 130 0.77 1.13 2.11
CA ALA A 130 0.53 1.89 3.33
C ALA A 130 -0.62 2.90 3.15
N HIS A 131 -0.62 3.65 2.05
CA HIS A 131 -1.72 4.55 1.70
C HIS A 131 -3.05 3.81 1.53
N THR A 132 -3.05 2.66 0.87
CA THR A 132 -4.23 1.80 0.70
C THR A 132 -4.81 1.39 2.05
N GLN A 133 -3.98 0.93 2.98
CA GLN A 133 -4.41 0.55 4.32
C GLN A 133 -4.93 1.75 5.12
N ALA A 134 -4.32 2.93 4.98
CA ALA A 134 -4.81 4.15 5.61
C ALA A 134 -6.24 4.50 5.13
N VAL A 135 -6.50 4.44 3.83
CA VAL A 135 -7.85 4.66 3.27
C VAL A 135 -8.85 3.62 3.79
N VAL A 136 -8.47 2.35 3.83
CA VAL A 136 -9.34 1.27 4.33
C VAL A 136 -9.66 1.46 5.81
N SER A 137 -8.68 1.77 6.63
CA SER A 137 -8.84 2.02 8.06
C SER A 137 -9.73 3.25 8.32
N ALA A 138 -9.49 4.33 7.59
CA ALA A 138 -10.31 5.54 7.62
C ALA A 138 -11.77 5.24 7.24
N ALA A 139 -12.00 4.46 6.19
CA ALA A 139 -13.35 4.10 5.74
C ALA A 139 -14.09 3.22 6.77
N LYS A 140 -13.40 2.25 7.39
CA LYS A 140 -13.96 1.43 8.49
C LYS A 140 -14.34 2.31 9.68
N SER A 141 -13.47 3.23 10.07
CA SER A 141 -13.73 4.18 11.16
C SER A 141 -14.90 5.12 10.85
N CYS A 142 -14.99 5.64 9.61
CA CYS A 142 -16.12 6.47 9.18
C CYS A 142 -17.44 5.67 9.10
N LYS A 143 -17.38 4.37 8.78
CA LYS A 143 -18.54 3.49 8.82
C LYS A 143 -19.08 3.35 10.25
N ALA A 144 -18.21 3.12 11.23
CA ALA A 144 -18.57 3.06 12.63
C ALA A 144 -19.17 4.40 13.12
N ALA A 145 -18.52 5.53 12.78
CA ALA A 145 -19.04 6.86 13.11
C ALA A 145 -20.41 7.13 12.50
N ARG A 146 -20.67 6.70 11.26
CA ARG A 146 -21.99 6.82 10.60
C ARG A 146 -23.06 5.99 11.30
N THR A 147 -22.71 4.80 11.77
CA THR A 147 -23.63 3.95 12.54
C THR A 147 -23.98 4.60 13.88
N ALA A 148 -23.02 5.23 14.56
CA ALA A 148 -23.23 5.90 15.84
C ALA A 148 -23.98 7.23 15.70
N ASN A 149 -23.79 7.98 14.61
CA ASN A 149 -24.45 9.26 14.35
C ASN A 149 -24.85 9.39 12.88
N PRO A 150 -25.97 8.80 12.44
CA PRO A 150 -26.43 8.86 11.05
C PRO A 150 -26.69 10.27 10.55
N ALA A 151 -27.18 11.17 11.41
CA ALA A 151 -27.52 12.55 11.06
C ALA A 151 -26.31 13.35 10.57
N ALA A 152 -25.13 13.13 11.14
CA ALA A 152 -23.88 13.76 10.70
C ALA A 152 -23.49 13.37 9.26
N PHE A 153 -24.00 12.26 8.75
CA PHE A 153 -23.73 11.72 7.41
C PHE A 153 -24.89 11.88 6.44
N ALA A 154 -25.92 12.64 6.78
CA ALA A 154 -27.08 12.87 5.93
C ALA A 154 -26.75 13.70 4.68
N LYS A 155 -25.72 14.56 4.74
CA LYS A 155 -25.31 15.40 3.62
C LYS A 155 -24.62 14.58 2.52
N PRO A 156 -24.85 14.91 1.23
CA PRO A 156 -24.14 14.28 0.11
C PRO A 156 -22.61 14.30 0.31
N ASN A 157 -21.96 13.20 0.00
CA ASN A 157 -20.50 13.01 0.12
C ASN A 157 -19.91 13.14 1.54
N ALA A 158 -20.74 13.24 2.61
CA ALA A 158 -20.24 13.33 3.98
C ALA A 158 -19.32 12.14 4.34
N PHE A 159 -19.65 10.94 3.89
CA PHE A 159 -18.83 9.76 4.11
C PHE A 159 -17.46 9.88 3.43
N GLY A 160 -17.42 10.24 2.15
CA GLY A 160 -16.15 10.44 1.42
C GLY A 160 -15.28 11.56 2.02
N LYS A 161 -15.91 12.64 2.52
CA LYS A 161 -15.19 13.71 3.23
C LYS A 161 -14.59 13.20 4.55
N CYS A 162 -15.33 12.40 5.33
CA CYS A 162 -14.82 11.77 6.54
C CYS A 162 -13.58 10.92 6.25
N VAL A 163 -13.65 10.06 5.22
CA VAL A 163 -12.51 9.22 4.83
C VAL A 163 -11.31 10.09 4.43
N ALA A 164 -11.52 11.11 3.60
CA ALA A 164 -10.43 11.98 3.14
C ALA A 164 -9.74 12.73 4.29
N LEU A 165 -10.49 13.17 5.29
CA LEU A 165 -9.91 13.84 6.47
C LEU A 165 -9.08 12.88 7.30
N ARG A 166 -9.58 11.65 7.55
CA ARG A 166 -8.89 10.65 8.37
C ARG A 166 -7.71 9.97 7.67
N THR A 167 -7.59 10.09 6.36
CA THR A 167 -6.44 9.56 5.60
C THR A 167 -5.25 10.53 5.64
N LYS A 168 -5.48 11.81 5.95
CA LYS A 168 -4.43 12.84 6.03
C LYS A 168 -3.80 12.97 7.43
N SER A 169 -4.44 12.44 8.45
CA SER A 169 -3.95 12.40 9.83
C SER A 169 -3.09 11.17 10.08
#